data_6d807944a3b8938c0591f106a9ea2ef8
#
_entry.id   6d807944a3b8938c0591f106a9ea2ef8
#
_cell.length_a   1.000
_cell.length_b   1.000
_cell.length_c   1.000
_cell.angle_alpha   90.00
_cell.angle_beta   90.00
_cell.angle_gamma   90.00
#
_symmetry.space_group_name_H-M   'P 1'
#
loop_
_entity.id
_entity.type
_entity.pdbx_description
1 polymer ?
#
loop_
_entity_poly.entity_id
_entity_poly.type
_entity_poly.pdbx_seq_one_letter_code
_entity_poly.pdbx_strand_id
1 'polypeptide(L)'
;MTNPFELTATDAIKLIGNNKLSRYEWVQSCFERIREKEDLVKAWVYLDEDRALEKAKQLDNKGDKSQLGIPFGIKDIIDASNTPTGFGTNFYQNNVPMRDAASVAVAKQSGCIFIGKT
;
A
#
# COMPACT_ATOMS: atom_id res chain seq x y z
N MET A 1 -7.78 18.06 -13.77
CA MET A 1 -8.00 17.32 -12.52
C MET A 1 -6.70 16.61 -12.11
N THR A 2 -6.33 16.73 -10.85
CA THR A 2 -5.15 16.05 -10.33
C THR A 2 -5.45 14.54 -10.24
N ASN A 3 -4.55 13.70 -10.76
CA ASN A 3 -4.71 12.25 -10.64
C ASN A 3 -4.59 11.82 -9.17
N PRO A 4 -5.35 10.83 -8.71
CA PRO A 4 -5.30 10.40 -7.31
C PRO A 4 -3.89 10.05 -6.81
N PHE A 5 -3.02 9.47 -7.65
CA PHE A 5 -1.63 9.15 -7.27
C PHE A 5 -0.75 10.39 -7.02
N GLU A 6 -1.16 11.57 -7.48
CA GLU A 6 -0.42 12.84 -7.28
C GLU A 6 -0.83 13.56 -5.99
N LEU A 7 -1.90 13.11 -5.34
CA LEU A 7 -2.41 13.74 -4.12
C LEU A 7 -1.44 13.50 -2.95
N THR A 8 -1.32 14.50 -2.10
CA THR A 8 -0.73 14.27 -0.78
C THR A 8 -1.64 13.37 0.05
N ALA A 9 -1.09 12.66 1.02
CA ALA A 9 -1.91 11.86 1.94
C ALA A 9 -3.01 12.70 2.62
N THR A 10 -2.66 13.92 3.02
CA THR A 10 -3.60 14.86 3.65
C THR A 10 -4.77 15.23 2.74
N ASP A 11 -4.49 15.52 1.48
CA ASP A 11 -5.53 15.91 0.52
C ASP A 11 -6.43 14.74 0.15
N ALA A 12 -5.83 13.55 -0.07
CA ALA A 12 -6.59 12.35 -0.35
C ALA A 12 -7.54 11.98 0.82
N ILE A 13 -7.07 12.05 2.06
CA ILE A 13 -7.90 11.80 3.25
C ILE A 13 -9.08 12.78 3.33
N LYS A 14 -8.86 14.06 3.02
CA LYS A 14 -9.95 15.06 2.97
C LYS A 14 -10.99 14.73 1.90
N LEU A 15 -10.54 14.30 0.72
CA LEU A 15 -11.44 13.91 -0.37
C LEU A 15 -12.24 12.66 -0.02
N ILE A 16 -11.61 11.67 0.62
CA ILE A 16 -12.28 10.46 1.10
C ILE A 16 -13.32 10.82 2.19
N GLY A 17 -12.96 11.68 3.14
CA GLY A 17 -13.87 12.16 4.17
C GLY A 17 -15.11 12.87 3.62
N ASN A 18 -14.97 13.53 2.47
CA ASN A 18 -16.04 14.23 1.77
C ASN A 18 -16.74 13.37 0.70
N ASN A 19 -16.47 12.08 0.61
CA ASN A 19 -17.00 11.14 -0.39
C ASN A 19 -16.71 11.56 -1.86
N LYS A 20 -15.60 12.25 -2.09
CA LYS A 20 -15.13 12.69 -3.42
C LYS A 20 -14.04 11.79 -4.01
N LEU A 21 -13.56 10.85 -3.23
CA LEU A 21 -12.57 9.85 -3.62
C LEU A 21 -12.81 8.61 -2.76
N SER A 22 -12.71 7.42 -3.35
CA SER A 22 -12.67 6.17 -2.59
C SER A 22 -11.23 5.73 -2.36
N ARG A 23 -11.00 4.92 -1.33
CA ARG A 23 -9.69 4.31 -1.09
C ARG A 23 -9.31 3.38 -2.23
N TYR A 24 -10.30 2.69 -2.79
CA TYR A 24 -10.11 1.83 -3.96
C TYR A 24 -9.56 2.62 -5.16
N GLU A 25 -10.20 3.73 -5.53
CA GLU A 25 -9.74 4.59 -6.63
C GLU A 25 -8.32 5.11 -6.39
N TRP A 26 -8.00 5.50 -5.15
CA TRP A 26 -6.66 5.97 -4.82
C TRP A 26 -5.60 4.88 -4.99
N VAL A 27 -5.82 3.69 -4.41
CA VAL A 27 -4.90 2.56 -4.52
C VAL A 27 -4.76 2.10 -5.97
N GLN A 28 -5.86 2.01 -6.70
CA GLN A 28 -5.86 1.65 -8.12
C GLN A 28 -5.01 2.63 -8.94
N SER A 29 -5.19 3.93 -8.73
CA SER A 29 -4.41 4.98 -9.40
C SER A 29 -2.91 4.85 -9.12
N CYS A 30 -2.52 4.49 -7.89
CA CYS A 30 -1.12 4.22 -7.55
C CYS A 30 -0.57 3.03 -8.34
N PHE A 31 -1.31 1.92 -8.44
CA PHE A 31 -0.86 0.76 -9.22
C PHE A 31 -0.79 1.05 -10.72
N GLU A 32 -1.71 1.82 -11.27
CA GLU A 32 -1.65 2.27 -12.67
C GLU A 32 -0.36 3.05 -12.92
N ARG A 33 -0.01 3.96 -12.00
CA ARG A 33 1.24 4.72 -12.10
C ARG A 33 2.48 3.85 -11.98
N ILE A 34 2.46 2.86 -11.09
CA ILE A 34 3.54 1.88 -10.96
C ILE A 34 3.72 1.13 -12.29
N ARG A 35 2.66 0.61 -12.90
CA ARG A 35 2.74 -0.09 -14.20
C ARG A 35 3.35 0.77 -15.30
N GLU A 36 3.07 2.06 -15.32
CA GLU A 36 3.63 2.97 -16.33
C GLU A 36 5.13 3.22 -16.16
N LYS A 37 5.63 3.20 -14.93
CA LYS A 37 6.97 3.71 -14.60
C LYS A 37 7.95 2.65 -14.11
N GLU A 38 7.48 1.49 -13.66
CA GLU A 38 8.33 0.51 -12.99
C GLU A 38 9.47 -0.04 -13.86
N ASP A 39 9.24 -0.21 -15.17
CA ASP A 39 10.28 -0.66 -16.09
C ASP A 39 11.48 0.29 -16.12
N LEU A 40 11.23 1.58 -15.91
CA LEU A 40 12.27 2.60 -15.84
C LEU A 40 12.82 2.78 -14.42
N VAL A 41 11.94 2.86 -13.42
CA VAL A 41 12.30 3.22 -12.03
C VAL A 41 12.87 2.04 -11.27
N LYS A 42 12.32 0.84 -11.45
CA LYS A 42 12.74 -0.42 -10.80
C LYS A 42 12.81 -0.27 -9.27
N ALA A 43 11.75 0.29 -8.69
CA ALA A 43 11.67 0.56 -7.26
C ALA A 43 11.12 -0.63 -6.45
N TRP A 44 10.26 -1.45 -7.04
CA TRP A 44 9.52 -2.48 -6.32
C TRP A 44 10.14 -3.86 -6.50
N VAL A 45 10.40 -4.56 -5.40
CA VAL A 45 10.83 -5.97 -5.41
C VAL A 45 9.66 -6.93 -5.22
N TYR A 46 8.55 -6.45 -4.70
CA TYR A 46 7.31 -7.20 -4.49
C TYR A 46 6.12 -6.24 -4.53
N LEU A 47 5.05 -6.65 -5.22
CA LEU A 47 3.77 -5.94 -5.28
C LEU A 47 2.63 -6.93 -5.05
N ASP A 48 1.61 -6.51 -4.32
CA ASP A 48 0.40 -7.31 -4.06
C ASP A 48 -0.86 -6.47 -4.35
N GLU A 49 -1.12 -6.29 -5.65
CA GLU A 49 -2.22 -5.46 -6.12
C GLU A 49 -3.58 -5.99 -5.68
N ASP A 50 -3.83 -7.28 -5.86
CA ASP A 50 -5.13 -7.89 -5.55
C ASP A 50 -5.47 -7.73 -4.06
N ARG A 51 -4.53 -8.02 -3.19
CA ARG A 51 -4.71 -7.89 -1.74
C ARG A 51 -4.91 -6.42 -1.31
N ALA A 52 -4.16 -5.51 -1.92
CA ALA A 52 -4.27 -4.07 -1.63
C ALA A 52 -5.63 -3.52 -2.06
N LEU A 53 -6.09 -3.86 -3.27
CA LEU A 53 -7.40 -3.43 -3.78
C LEU A 53 -8.56 -4.04 -2.98
N GLU A 54 -8.45 -5.31 -2.60
CA GLU A 54 -9.46 -5.95 -1.73
C GLU A 54 -9.54 -5.26 -0.37
N LYS A 55 -8.39 -4.94 0.23
CA LYS A 55 -8.35 -4.18 1.49
C LYS A 55 -8.98 -2.80 1.36
N ALA A 56 -8.72 -2.09 0.28
CA ALA A 56 -9.32 -0.80 -0.01
C ALA A 56 -10.84 -0.89 -0.11
N LYS A 57 -11.37 -1.88 -0.84
CA LYS A 57 -12.82 -2.14 -0.92
C LYS A 57 -13.45 -2.42 0.45
N GLN A 58 -12.79 -3.24 1.27
CA GLN A 58 -13.28 -3.56 2.61
C GLN A 58 -13.38 -2.31 3.49
N LEU A 59 -12.40 -1.42 3.42
CA LEU A 59 -12.43 -0.15 4.16
C LEU A 59 -13.52 0.80 3.65
N ASP A 60 -13.70 0.88 2.34
CA ASP A 60 -14.75 1.71 1.74
C ASP A 60 -16.16 1.17 2.12
N ASN A 61 -16.35 -0.15 2.09
CA ASN A 61 -17.63 -0.76 2.45
C ASN A 61 -17.99 -0.59 3.93
N LYS A 62 -16.99 -0.60 4.82
CA LYS A 62 -17.22 -0.33 6.26
C LYS A 62 -17.60 1.12 6.53
N GLY A 63 -17.17 2.05 5.67
CA GLY A 63 -17.43 3.48 5.83
C GLY A 63 -16.79 4.10 7.08
N ASP A 64 -15.85 3.41 7.72
CA ASP A 64 -15.14 3.90 8.89
C ASP A 64 -14.11 4.96 8.49
N LYS A 65 -14.44 6.22 8.75
CA LYS A 65 -13.58 7.36 8.41
C LYS A 65 -12.33 7.48 9.28
N SER A 66 -12.25 6.74 10.39
CA SER A 66 -11.04 6.69 11.23
C SER A 66 -9.92 5.87 10.57
N GLN A 67 -10.27 5.00 9.62
CA GLN A 67 -9.33 4.20 8.86
C GLN A 67 -8.79 5.02 7.67
N LEU A 68 -7.51 5.34 7.71
CA LEU A 68 -6.89 6.32 6.79
C LEU A 68 -6.91 5.89 5.32
N GLY A 69 -6.64 4.62 5.04
CA GLY A 69 -6.61 4.10 3.67
C GLY A 69 -5.38 4.55 2.86
N ILE A 70 -4.34 5.04 3.53
CA ILE A 70 -3.11 5.51 2.87
C ILE A 70 -2.36 4.32 2.27
N PRO A 71 -2.12 4.28 0.94
CA PRO A 71 -1.25 3.29 0.35
C PRO A 71 0.21 3.52 0.77
N PHE A 72 0.91 2.45 1.18
CA PHE A 72 2.30 2.57 1.61
C PHE A 72 3.15 1.39 1.16
N GLY A 73 4.41 1.68 0.84
CA GLY A 73 5.45 0.70 0.58
C GLY A 73 6.32 0.47 1.83
N ILE A 74 6.92 -0.70 1.91
CA ILE A 74 7.80 -1.10 3.01
C ILE A 74 9.16 -1.47 2.43
N LYS A 75 10.24 -0.98 3.03
CA LYS A 75 11.60 -1.36 2.63
C LYS A 75 11.81 -2.86 2.82
N ASP A 76 12.46 -3.53 1.88
CA ASP A 76 12.67 -4.99 1.88
C ASP A 76 13.69 -5.50 2.91
N ILE A 77 13.87 -4.75 3.97
CA ILE A 77 14.58 -5.14 5.21
C ILE A 77 13.64 -5.16 6.41
N ILE A 78 12.38 -4.76 6.23
CA ILE A 78 11.36 -4.67 7.28
C ILE A 78 10.35 -5.78 7.05
N ASP A 79 10.06 -6.57 8.07
CA ASP A 79 9.14 -7.68 7.96
C ASP A 79 7.68 -7.24 7.81
N ALA A 80 7.02 -7.79 6.81
CA ALA A 80 5.57 -7.75 6.65
C ALA A 80 5.06 -9.19 6.57
N SER A 81 4.07 -9.52 7.39
CA SER A 81 3.54 -10.88 7.48
C SER A 81 3.03 -11.41 6.14
N ASN A 82 3.28 -12.68 5.89
CA ASN A 82 2.88 -13.37 4.66
C ASN A 82 3.40 -12.71 3.37
N THR A 83 4.51 -12.00 3.46
CA THR A 83 5.15 -11.28 2.35
C THR A 83 6.65 -11.55 2.39
N PRO A 84 7.29 -11.83 1.25
CA PRO A 84 8.73 -12.06 1.23
C PRO A 84 9.51 -10.85 1.76
N THR A 85 10.54 -11.10 2.58
CA THR A 85 11.55 -10.13 3.00
C THR A 85 12.91 -10.66 2.59
N GLY A 86 13.47 -10.07 1.53
CA GLY A 86 14.66 -10.61 0.85
C GLY A 86 15.99 -9.95 1.24
N PHE A 87 15.97 -8.83 1.95
CA PHE A 87 17.17 -8.08 2.37
C PHE A 87 18.11 -7.70 1.21
N GLY A 88 17.60 -7.61 -0.02
CA GLY A 88 18.39 -7.29 -1.20
C GLY A 88 19.31 -8.40 -1.68
N THR A 89 19.09 -9.65 -1.28
CA THR A 89 19.91 -10.80 -1.64
C THR A 89 19.05 -12.01 -2.01
N ASN A 90 19.55 -12.82 -2.96
CA ASN A 90 18.90 -14.08 -3.33
C ASN A 90 18.92 -15.14 -2.21
N PHE A 91 19.77 -14.98 -1.21
CA PHE A 91 19.88 -15.90 -0.08
C PHE A 91 18.57 -16.00 0.72
N TYR A 92 17.85 -14.90 0.86
CA TYR A 92 16.59 -14.83 1.62
C TYR A 92 15.34 -14.72 0.74
N GLN A 93 15.42 -15.05 -0.54
CA GLN A 93 14.29 -14.87 -1.47
C GLN A 93 13.00 -15.63 -1.06
N ASN A 94 13.13 -16.71 -0.28
CA ASN A 94 11.99 -17.50 0.22
C ASN A 94 11.67 -17.22 1.69
N ASN A 95 12.26 -16.20 2.28
CA ASN A 95 11.99 -15.81 3.66
C ASN A 95 10.66 -15.07 3.75
N VAL A 96 9.65 -15.75 4.26
CA VAL A 96 8.30 -15.19 4.46
C VAL A 96 8.01 -15.11 5.96
N PRO A 97 8.12 -13.93 6.58
CA PRO A 97 7.85 -13.79 8.01
C PRO A 97 6.37 -14.02 8.32
N MET A 98 6.11 -14.56 9.51
CA MET A 98 4.74 -14.79 10.00
C MET A 98 4.16 -13.58 10.72
N ARG A 99 4.98 -12.60 11.06
CA ARG A 99 4.59 -11.42 11.85
C ARG A 99 5.04 -10.14 11.17
N ASP A 100 4.25 -9.09 11.36
CA ASP A 100 4.65 -7.75 10.99
C ASP A 100 5.69 -7.19 11.96
N ALA A 101 6.64 -6.41 11.46
CA ALA A 101 7.41 -5.50 12.30
C ALA A 101 6.48 -4.51 13.01
N ALA A 102 6.88 -3.99 14.17
CA ALA A 102 6.04 -3.10 14.95
C ALA A 102 5.53 -1.88 14.18
N SER A 103 6.40 -1.26 13.38
CA SER A 103 6.02 -0.12 12.53
C SER A 103 4.95 -0.47 11.50
N VAL A 104 5.05 -1.65 10.89
CA VAL A 104 4.08 -2.16 9.92
C VAL A 104 2.74 -2.46 10.59
N ALA A 105 2.77 -3.09 11.75
CA ALA A 105 1.56 -3.39 12.53
C ALA A 105 0.80 -2.11 12.90
N VAL A 106 1.50 -1.07 13.36
CA VAL A 106 0.90 0.23 13.69
C VAL A 106 0.29 0.90 12.46
N ALA A 107 0.99 0.90 11.33
CA ALA A 107 0.46 1.45 10.08
C ALA A 107 -0.81 0.74 9.63
N LYS A 108 -0.84 -0.60 9.67
CA LYS A 108 -2.02 -1.40 9.33
C LYS A 108 -3.18 -1.15 10.28
N GLN A 109 -2.93 -1.00 11.58
CA GLN A 109 -3.97 -0.68 12.58
C GLN A 109 -4.60 0.70 12.32
N SER A 110 -3.84 1.65 11.80
CA SER A 110 -4.33 2.96 11.38
C SER A 110 -5.14 2.92 10.08
N GLY A 111 -5.30 1.76 9.48
CA GLY A 111 -5.99 1.58 8.20
C GLY A 111 -5.16 1.89 6.98
N CYS A 112 -3.84 2.03 7.11
CA CYS A 112 -2.95 2.14 5.95
C CYS A 112 -2.96 0.84 5.15
N ILE A 113 -2.82 0.95 3.84
CA ILE A 113 -2.91 -0.18 2.90
C ILE A 113 -1.52 -0.50 2.37
N PHE A 114 -1.00 -1.66 2.75
CA PHE A 114 0.27 -2.16 2.23
C PHE A 114 0.14 -2.50 0.74
N ILE A 115 1.05 -1.98 -0.08
CA ILE A 115 1.05 -2.22 -1.53
C ILE A 115 2.26 -2.99 -2.04
N GLY A 116 3.37 -3.01 -1.33
CA GLY A 116 4.55 -3.74 -1.75
C GLY A 116 5.82 -3.41 -0.98
N LYS A 117 6.91 -4.05 -1.41
CA LYS A 117 8.27 -3.93 -0.84
C LYS A 117 9.20 -3.23 -1.82
N THR A 118 10.05 -2.34 -1.30
CA THR A 118 11.02 -1.59 -2.11
C THR A 118 12.46 -1.89 -1.76
#